data_80a33045bd9b50a9e1813b92d6c58ed3
#
_entry.id   80a33045bd9b50a9e1813b92d6c58ed3
#
_cell.length_a   1.000
_cell.length_b   1.000
_cell.length_c   1.000
_cell.angle_alpha   90.00
_cell.angle_beta   90.00
_cell.angle_gamma   90.00
#
_symmetry.space_group_name_H-M   'P 1'
#
loop_
_entity.id
_entity.type
_entity.pdbx_description
1 polymer ?
#
loop_
_entity_poly.entity_id
_entity_poly.type
_entity_poly.pdbx_seq_one_letter_code
_entity_poly.pdbx_strand_id
1 'polypeptide(L)'
;MHFHLKSKFGVLLFATLASGVFAQQTDWSGKNIDVSLRDKRIDGFNFENAKAVKNVTNFQRANATSSPVSFRGADLREVGFQNAVMNNPDFREANLENAILSGADLRGSDFKEANLKGANLYRATLLDSRFPKANLENARLDAMKVSDQADFSKANLKNASFIDVDLTQADFSDADLTNTNFSRSLMGAANLSDATIVKTDFTACNLINADFSGVELRDVNFTKAGLSKADFGGTKFINVNMQSADLSLTNFNDVDLSKVQLQKASFAQSTVKNMKFGGQDLSGVIFDKGTVTKSEFEKAKMNKVSFFDGEASKSIFRGAIMQKAIFDGTYVFKDIFDNADLTKANFSNSTINRTSFDLATLTGANFSGAKLEKVTFLNANMQNAKFDADTKMEDVDFSGADLSNAHIEKFTAKKVIYDAKTKFPAGFEPRQYGFTKLGEKAASVSVEKSATQDQPKKKKKHKKTADTAAGIE
;
A
#
# COMPACT_ATOMS: atom_id res chain seq x y z
N MET A 1 -63.91 -61.90 -12.75
CA MET A 1 -63.31 -61.03 -11.76
C MET A 1 -62.22 -60.18 -12.42
N HIS A 2 -62.52 -58.91 -12.68
CA HIS A 2 -61.64 -57.99 -13.30
C HIS A 2 -60.77 -57.31 -12.20
N PHE A 3 -59.47 -57.47 -12.26
CA PHE A 3 -58.61 -56.70 -11.44
C PHE A 3 -57.93 -55.64 -12.33
N HIS A 4 -58.23 -54.37 -12.07
CA HIS A 4 -57.53 -53.19 -12.60
C HIS A 4 -56.17 -53.08 -11.95
N LEU A 5 -55.13 -53.31 -12.68
CA LEU A 5 -53.76 -52.89 -12.30
C LEU A 5 -53.51 -51.48 -12.82
N LYS A 6 -53.55 -50.49 -11.97
CA LYS A 6 -52.98 -49.17 -12.24
C LYS A 6 -51.44 -49.30 -12.20
N SER A 7 -50.86 -49.18 -13.34
CA SER A 7 -49.37 -49.11 -13.49
C SER A 7 -48.82 -47.85 -12.83
N LYS A 8 -48.15 -48.02 -11.71
CA LYS A 8 -47.15 -47.06 -11.28
C LYS A 8 -45.87 -47.41 -12.01
N PHE A 9 -45.54 -46.64 -13.04
CA PHE A 9 -44.19 -46.60 -13.55
C PHE A 9 -43.29 -45.88 -12.54
N GLY A 10 -42.86 -46.60 -11.51
CA GLY A 10 -41.74 -46.32 -10.67
C GLY A 10 -40.66 -47.34 -11.02
N VAL A 11 -39.70 -46.90 -11.71
CA VAL A 11 -38.70 -47.72 -12.39
C VAL A 11 -37.76 -48.37 -11.40
N LEU A 12 -37.79 -49.69 -11.40
CA LEU A 12 -36.67 -50.52 -10.99
C LEU A 12 -35.58 -50.45 -12.07
N LEU A 13 -34.62 -49.56 -11.91
CA LEU A 13 -33.36 -49.60 -12.66
C LEU A 13 -32.18 -49.85 -11.72
N PHE A 14 -32.28 -50.93 -10.92
CA PHE A 14 -31.27 -51.37 -9.95
C PHE A 14 -30.53 -52.63 -10.38
N ALA A 15 -30.29 -52.88 -11.60
CA ALA A 15 -29.39 -54.00 -11.96
C ALA A 15 -28.98 -53.90 -13.41
N THR A 16 -27.85 -53.28 -13.65
CA THR A 16 -26.84 -53.68 -14.64
C THR A 16 -25.85 -52.53 -14.85
N LEU A 17 -25.02 -52.30 -13.87
CA LEU A 17 -23.95 -51.32 -13.90
C LEU A 17 -22.58 -51.97 -14.01
N ALA A 18 -22.53 -53.10 -14.70
CA ALA A 18 -21.27 -53.67 -15.15
C ALA A 18 -21.28 -53.70 -16.68
N SER A 19 -20.42 -52.90 -17.28
CA SER A 19 -20.18 -52.80 -18.74
C SER A 19 -21.20 -52.00 -19.59
N GLY A 20 -20.95 -50.71 -19.77
CA GLY A 20 -21.03 -50.13 -21.11
C GLY A 20 -22.39 -49.83 -21.72
N VAL A 21 -23.42 -49.29 -21.03
CA VAL A 21 -24.56 -48.68 -21.70
C VAL A 21 -25.12 -47.50 -20.88
N PHE A 22 -24.43 -46.37 -20.91
CA PHE A 22 -25.06 -45.06 -20.66
C PHE A 22 -25.42 -44.40 -22.02
N ALA A 23 -25.97 -45.15 -22.93
CA ALA A 23 -26.29 -44.63 -24.26
C ALA A 23 -27.70 -44.04 -24.40
N GLN A 24 -28.46 -43.83 -23.34
CA GLN A 24 -29.87 -43.50 -23.53
C GLN A 24 -30.46 -42.28 -22.83
N GLN A 25 -29.80 -41.64 -21.87
CA GLN A 25 -30.34 -40.38 -21.32
C GLN A 25 -29.22 -39.37 -21.07
N THR A 26 -28.92 -38.57 -22.09
CA THR A 26 -28.00 -37.41 -22.00
C THR A 26 -28.75 -36.11 -21.77
N ASP A 27 -30.06 -36.08 -21.95
CA ASP A 27 -30.93 -34.91 -21.76
C ASP A 27 -31.84 -35.05 -20.53
N TRP A 28 -31.46 -34.29 -19.47
CA TRP A 28 -32.19 -34.18 -18.20
C TRP A 28 -32.91 -32.82 -18.10
N SER A 29 -33.01 -32.07 -19.19
CA SER A 29 -33.61 -30.74 -19.19
C SER A 29 -34.98 -30.71 -18.52
N GLY A 30 -35.16 -29.85 -17.54
CA GLY A 30 -36.40 -29.72 -16.76
C GLY A 30 -36.80 -30.92 -15.90
N LYS A 31 -35.98 -31.97 -15.80
CA LYS A 31 -36.30 -33.21 -15.06
C LYS A 31 -35.60 -33.26 -13.70
N ASN A 32 -36.04 -34.23 -12.85
CA ASN A 32 -35.30 -34.55 -11.65
C ASN A 32 -34.07 -35.40 -11.98
N ILE A 33 -32.93 -35.07 -11.36
CA ILE A 33 -31.70 -35.88 -11.43
C ILE A 33 -31.73 -36.85 -10.26
N ASP A 34 -32.40 -37.98 -10.42
CA ASP A 34 -32.60 -38.99 -9.40
C ASP A 34 -31.55 -40.11 -9.41
N VAL A 35 -30.37 -39.80 -9.90
CA VAL A 35 -29.24 -40.71 -10.02
C VAL A 35 -27.97 -40.11 -9.48
N SER A 36 -27.01 -40.93 -9.04
CA SER A 36 -25.66 -40.55 -8.76
C SER A 36 -24.80 -40.70 -10.02
N LEU A 37 -24.18 -39.59 -10.44
CA LEU A 37 -23.23 -39.55 -11.56
C LEU A 37 -21.78 -39.55 -11.07
N ARG A 38 -21.55 -39.97 -9.86
CA ARG A 38 -20.22 -40.12 -9.24
C ARG A 38 -19.37 -41.07 -10.09
N ASP A 39 -18.13 -40.66 -10.36
CA ASP A 39 -17.16 -41.38 -11.19
C ASP A 39 -17.63 -41.68 -12.63
N LYS A 40 -18.60 -40.95 -13.15
CA LYS A 40 -19.18 -41.17 -14.47
C LYS A 40 -18.63 -40.16 -15.50
N ARG A 41 -18.60 -40.60 -16.77
CA ARG A 41 -18.42 -39.74 -17.90
C ARG A 41 -19.73 -39.14 -18.35
N ILE A 42 -19.83 -37.81 -18.46
CA ILE A 42 -21.05 -37.06 -18.73
C ILE A 42 -20.87 -36.03 -19.86
N ASP A 43 -20.00 -36.32 -20.80
CA ASP A 43 -19.73 -35.42 -21.93
C ASP A 43 -21.02 -35.11 -22.72
N GLY A 44 -21.27 -33.81 -22.92
CA GLY A 44 -22.42 -33.32 -23.68
C GLY A 44 -23.77 -33.56 -23.02
N PHE A 45 -23.82 -33.91 -21.72
CA PHE A 45 -25.10 -34.02 -21.00
C PHE A 45 -25.74 -32.64 -20.83
N ASN A 46 -27.04 -32.61 -20.92
CA ASN A 46 -27.88 -31.44 -20.74
C ASN A 46 -28.68 -31.54 -19.45
N PHE A 47 -28.41 -30.68 -18.47
CA PHE A 47 -29.11 -30.54 -17.20
C PHE A 47 -29.82 -29.20 -17.06
N GLU A 48 -30.13 -28.53 -18.16
CA GLU A 48 -30.79 -27.23 -18.11
C GLU A 48 -32.09 -27.28 -17.34
N ASN A 49 -32.24 -26.36 -16.36
CA ASN A 49 -33.42 -26.32 -15.48
C ASN A 49 -33.74 -27.62 -14.76
N ALA A 50 -32.81 -28.57 -14.70
CA ALA A 50 -32.99 -29.83 -13.98
C ALA A 50 -32.98 -29.61 -12.45
N LYS A 51 -33.52 -30.51 -11.69
CA LYS A 51 -33.53 -30.45 -10.23
C LYS A 51 -32.80 -31.64 -9.62
N ALA A 52 -31.78 -31.35 -8.81
CA ALA A 52 -31.10 -32.36 -8.03
C ALA A 52 -32.03 -32.96 -6.97
N VAL A 53 -31.95 -34.28 -6.79
CA VAL A 53 -32.65 -34.99 -5.70
C VAL A 53 -31.68 -35.09 -4.52
N LYS A 54 -32.08 -34.52 -3.37
CA LYS A 54 -31.26 -34.48 -2.16
C LYS A 54 -30.80 -35.88 -1.75
N ASN A 55 -29.50 -36.01 -1.41
CA ASN A 55 -28.81 -37.24 -1.04
C ASN A 55 -28.73 -38.33 -2.15
N VAL A 56 -29.19 -38.04 -3.37
CA VAL A 56 -29.12 -38.92 -4.51
C VAL A 56 -28.21 -38.37 -5.59
N THR A 57 -28.46 -37.13 -6.04
CA THR A 57 -27.67 -36.48 -7.09
C THR A 57 -26.27 -36.20 -6.58
N ASN A 58 -25.26 -36.68 -7.31
CA ASN A 58 -23.87 -36.51 -6.96
C ASN A 58 -22.97 -36.56 -8.21
N PHE A 59 -22.12 -35.55 -8.41
CA PHE A 59 -21.18 -35.45 -9.51
C PHE A 59 -19.72 -35.60 -9.04
N GLN A 60 -19.48 -36.14 -7.85
CA GLN A 60 -18.13 -36.31 -7.34
C GLN A 60 -17.26 -37.12 -8.31
N ARG A 61 -16.11 -36.60 -8.73
CA ARG A 61 -15.23 -37.18 -9.75
C ARG A 61 -15.91 -37.48 -11.09
N ALA A 62 -17.05 -36.85 -11.40
CA ALA A 62 -17.61 -36.91 -12.74
C ALA A 62 -16.65 -36.27 -13.76
N ASN A 63 -16.66 -36.78 -14.99
CA ASN A 63 -15.77 -36.33 -16.06
C ASN A 63 -16.53 -35.87 -17.31
N ALA A 64 -16.23 -34.68 -17.82
CA ALA A 64 -16.77 -34.11 -19.04
C ALA A 64 -15.71 -33.25 -19.75
N THR A 65 -14.72 -33.89 -20.34
CA THR A 65 -13.58 -33.20 -20.93
C THR A 65 -13.66 -33.11 -22.46
N SER A 66 -14.52 -33.91 -23.10
CA SER A 66 -14.64 -33.97 -24.57
C SER A 66 -15.74 -33.07 -25.12
N SER A 67 -16.80 -32.86 -24.37
CA SER A 67 -17.92 -31.97 -24.74
C SER A 67 -18.47 -31.24 -23.51
N PRO A 68 -18.82 -29.95 -23.68
CA PRO A 68 -19.37 -29.16 -22.58
C PRO A 68 -20.65 -29.76 -21.99
N VAL A 69 -20.86 -29.54 -20.71
CA VAL A 69 -22.09 -29.90 -19.98
C VAL A 69 -22.86 -28.63 -19.65
N SER A 70 -24.17 -28.62 -19.89
CA SER A 70 -25.03 -27.52 -19.49
C SER A 70 -25.74 -27.81 -18.18
N PHE A 71 -25.55 -26.92 -17.19
CA PHE A 71 -26.27 -26.85 -15.93
C PHE A 71 -27.06 -25.54 -15.80
N ARG A 72 -27.30 -24.87 -16.91
CA ARG A 72 -27.96 -23.56 -16.92
C ARG A 72 -29.32 -23.63 -16.22
N GLY A 73 -29.55 -22.73 -15.24
CA GLY A 73 -30.78 -22.65 -14.47
C GLY A 73 -31.07 -23.89 -13.59
N ALA A 74 -30.15 -24.86 -13.52
CA ALA A 74 -30.39 -26.07 -12.73
C ALA A 74 -30.40 -25.79 -11.22
N ASP A 75 -31.25 -26.49 -10.48
CA ASP A 75 -31.24 -26.49 -9.02
C ASP A 75 -30.32 -27.60 -8.50
N LEU A 76 -29.13 -27.21 -8.08
CA LEU A 76 -28.02 -28.07 -7.67
C LEU A 76 -27.60 -27.80 -6.21
N ARG A 77 -28.55 -27.36 -5.37
CA ARG A 77 -28.30 -27.06 -3.95
C ARG A 77 -27.75 -28.28 -3.21
N GLU A 78 -26.72 -28.06 -2.41
CA GLU A 78 -26.06 -29.07 -1.57
C GLU A 78 -25.39 -30.20 -2.40
N VAL A 79 -25.31 -30.11 -3.71
CA VAL A 79 -24.75 -31.17 -4.58
C VAL A 79 -23.23 -31.23 -4.47
N GLY A 80 -22.68 -32.45 -4.47
CA GLY A 80 -21.24 -32.72 -4.48
C GLY A 80 -20.65 -32.77 -5.89
N PHE A 81 -19.66 -31.91 -6.13
CA PHE A 81 -18.82 -31.89 -7.33
C PHE A 81 -17.34 -32.09 -6.98
N GLN A 82 -17.02 -32.62 -5.81
CA GLN A 82 -15.63 -32.73 -5.36
C GLN A 82 -14.79 -33.51 -6.36
N ASN A 83 -13.67 -32.89 -6.76
CA ASN A 83 -12.75 -33.45 -7.74
C ASN A 83 -13.40 -33.84 -9.08
N ALA A 84 -14.54 -33.28 -9.44
CA ALA A 84 -15.07 -33.39 -10.79
C ALA A 84 -14.14 -32.71 -11.80
N VAL A 85 -14.09 -33.20 -13.03
CA VAL A 85 -13.27 -32.61 -14.10
C VAL A 85 -14.18 -32.32 -15.29
N MET A 86 -14.44 -31.04 -15.55
CA MET A 86 -15.33 -30.60 -16.61
C MET A 86 -14.73 -29.40 -17.34
N ASN A 87 -14.68 -29.45 -18.65
CA ASN A 87 -14.23 -28.35 -19.47
C ASN A 87 -15.41 -27.52 -19.97
N ASN A 88 -15.36 -26.22 -19.75
CA ASN A 88 -16.36 -25.24 -20.16
C ASN A 88 -17.81 -25.58 -19.73
N PRO A 89 -18.06 -26.02 -18.46
CA PRO A 89 -19.43 -26.26 -18.04
C PRO A 89 -20.20 -24.95 -17.93
N ASP A 90 -21.47 -24.96 -18.36
CA ASP A 90 -22.37 -23.81 -18.28
C ASP A 90 -23.19 -23.84 -16.99
N PHE A 91 -22.84 -23.00 -16.01
CA PHE A 91 -23.56 -22.85 -14.75
C PHE A 91 -24.36 -21.54 -14.66
N ARG A 92 -24.60 -20.89 -15.79
CA ARG A 92 -25.37 -19.63 -15.78
C ARG A 92 -26.72 -19.81 -15.09
N GLU A 93 -27.07 -18.89 -14.23
CA GLU A 93 -28.37 -18.88 -13.53
C GLU A 93 -28.62 -20.12 -12.64
N ALA A 94 -27.64 -21.05 -12.51
CA ALA A 94 -27.76 -22.25 -11.70
C ALA A 94 -27.82 -21.92 -10.19
N ASN A 95 -28.59 -22.68 -9.44
CA ASN A 95 -28.62 -22.60 -7.98
C ASN A 95 -27.67 -23.65 -7.37
N LEU A 96 -26.49 -23.21 -6.98
CA LEU A 96 -25.42 -24.00 -6.37
C LEU A 96 -25.27 -23.69 -4.87
N GLU A 97 -26.35 -23.25 -4.20
CA GLU A 97 -26.32 -22.91 -2.78
C GLU A 97 -25.82 -24.10 -1.96
N ASN A 98 -24.77 -23.87 -1.13
CA ASN A 98 -24.09 -24.87 -0.32
C ASN A 98 -23.51 -26.05 -1.11
N ALA A 99 -23.34 -25.95 -2.42
CA ALA A 99 -22.70 -27.00 -3.22
C ALA A 99 -21.23 -27.17 -2.84
N ILE A 100 -20.70 -28.40 -3.02
CA ILE A 100 -19.33 -28.73 -2.67
C ILE A 100 -18.51 -28.95 -3.95
N LEU A 101 -17.75 -27.93 -4.36
CA LEU A 101 -16.91 -27.92 -5.57
C LEU A 101 -15.41 -28.04 -5.24
N SER A 102 -15.08 -28.44 -4.00
CA SER A 102 -13.69 -28.47 -3.56
C SER A 102 -12.82 -29.40 -4.41
N GLY A 103 -11.68 -28.88 -4.86
CA GLY A 103 -10.74 -29.62 -5.72
C GLY A 103 -11.25 -29.91 -7.13
N ALA A 104 -12.44 -29.45 -7.52
CA ALA A 104 -12.94 -29.63 -8.88
C ALA A 104 -12.11 -28.86 -9.90
N ASP A 105 -11.89 -29.42 -11.07
CA ASP A 105 -11.35 -28.77 -12.25
C ASP A 105 -12.50 -28.39 -13.18
N LEU A 106 -12.84 -27.12 -13.20
CA LEU A 106 -14.00 -26.54 -13.88
C LEU A 106 -13.57 -25.38 -14.79
N ARG A 107 -12.49 -25.58 -15.55
CA ARG A 107 -11.94 -24.56 -16.47
C ARG A 107 -12.97 -24.07 -17.46
N GLY A 108 -12.94 -22.77 -17.76
CA GLY A 108 -13.85 -22.15 -18.72
C GLY A 108 -15.31 -22.10 -18.29
N SER A 109 -15.60 -22.33 -17.00
CA SER A 109 -16.97 -22.26 -16.46
C SER A 109 -17.57 -20.87 -16.57
N ASP A 110 -18.85 -20.81 -16.93
CA ASP A 110 -19.64 -19.60 -16.84
C ASP A 110 -20.61 -19.66 -15.66
N PHE A 111 -20.34 -18.87 -14.61
CA PHE A 111 -21.18 -18.74 -13.42
C PHE A 111 -22.00 -17.43 -13.42
N LYS A 112 -22.18 -16.80 -14.59
CA LYS A 112 -22.96 -15.57 -14.67
C LYS A 112 -24.34 -15.73 -14.01
N GLU A 113 -24.64 -14.85 -13.05
CA GLU A 113 -25.93 -14.81 -12.32
C GLU A 113 -26.24 -16.11 -11.53
N ALA A 114 -25.25 -16.99 -11.33
CA ALA A 114 -25.42 -18.21 -10.51
C ALA A 114 -25.51 -17.88 -9.02
N ASN A 115 -26.29 -18.67 -8.28
CA ASN A 115 -26.33 -18.61 -6.83
C ASN A 115 -25.36 -19.63 -6.21
N LEU A 116 -24.21 -19.17 -5.76
CA LEU A 116 -23.14 -19.93 -5.10
C LEU A 116 -23.08 -19.65 -3.59
N LYS A 117 -24.18 -19.16 -3.00
CA LYS A 117 -24.22 -18.83 -1.58
C LYS A 117 -23.81 -20.03 -0.72
N GLY A 118 -22.80 -19.83 0.16
CA GLY A 118 -22.28 -20.87 1.03
C GLY A 118 -21.51 -21.99 0.30
N ALA A 119 -21.30 -21.90 -1.01
CA ALA A 119 -20.60 -22.94 -1.76
C ALA A 119 -19.13 -23.04 -1.34
N ASN A 120 -18.60 -24.27 -1.39
CA ASN A 120 -17.21 -24.56 -1.08
C ASN A 120 -16.41 -24.85 -2.36
N LEU A 121 -15.62 -23.85 -2.81
CA LEU A 121 -14.73 -23.92 -3.97
C LEU A 121 -13.25 -24.07 -3.56
N TYR A 122 -12.97 -24.50 -2.33
CA TYR A 122 -11.61 -24.66 -1.82
C TYR A 122 -10.74 -25.48 -2.78
N ARG A 123 -9.61 -24.91 -3.22
CA ARG A 123 -8.68 -25.51 -4.19
C ARG A 123 -9.30 -25.90 -5.54
N ALA A 124 -10.45 -25.34 -5.92
CA ALA A 124 -10.98 -25.55 -7.26
C ALA A 124 -10.06 -24.91 -8.33
N THR A 125 -9.99 -25.50 -9.50
CA THR A 125 -9.33 -24.97 -10.68
C THR A 125 -10.39 -24.35 -11.59
N LEU A 126 -10.37 -23.03 -11.71
CA LEU A 126 -11.36 -22.19 -12.39
C LEU A 126 -10.68 -21.27 -13.42
N LEU A 127 -9.64 -21.79 -14.09
CA LEU A 127 -8.97 -21.03 -15.15
C LEU A 127 -9.97 -20.68 -16.24
N ASP A 128 -9.93 -19.45 -16.75
CA ASP A 128 -10.83 -18.91 -17.78
C ASP A 128 -12.32 -18.91 -17.40
N SER A 129 -12.61 -19.01 -16.08
CA SER A 129 -13.98 -18.97 -15.56
C SER A 129 -14.38 -17.54 -15.18
N ARG A 130 -15.68 -17.26 -15.24
CA ARG A 130 -16.23 -15.94 -14.94
C ARG A 130 -17.45 -16.00 -14.03
N PHE A 131 -17.61 -14.96 -13.18
CA PHE A 131 -18.62 -14.90 -12.13
C PHE A 131 -19.43 -13.58 -12.13
N PRO A 132 -19.70 -12.92 -13.28
CA PRO A 132 -20.37 -11.62 -13.25
C PRO A 132 -21.75 -11.74 -12.67
N LYS A 133 -22.09 -10.86 -11.70
CA LYS A 133 -23.35 -10.85 -10.96
C LYS A 133 -23.67 -12.13 -10.17
N ALA A 134 -22.71 -13.03 -9.96
CA ALA A 134 -22.91 -14.23 -9.16
C ALA A 134 -23.14 -13.88 -7.67
N ASN A 135 -23.96 -14.68 -7.01
CA ASN A 135 -24.12 -14.60 -5.55
C ASN A 135 -23.16 -15.59 -4.88
N LEU A 136 -22.06 -15.08 -4.35
CA LEU A 136 -21.01 -15.84 -3.64
C LEU A 136 -21.03 -15.54 -2.12
N GLU A 137 -22.15 -15.06 -1.58
CA GLU A 137 -22.27 -14.76 -0.15
C GLU A 137 -21.90 -15.97 0.70
N ASN A 138 -21.01 -15.79 1.68
CA ASN A 138 -20.48 -16.86 2.56
C ASN A 138 -19.72 -17.98 1.80
N ALA A 139 -19.36 -17.82 0.54
CA ALA A 139 -18.64 -18.84 -0.22
C ALA A 139 -17.17 -18.93 0.23
N ARG A 140 -16.61 -20.13 0.15
CA ARG A 140 -15.20 -20.39 0.43
C ARG A 140 -14.44 -20.65 -0.86
N LEU A 141 -13.58 -19.69 -1.23
CA LEU A 141 -12.78 -19.72 -2.47
C LEU A 141 -11.27 -19.82 -2.20
N ASP A 142 -10.86 -20.18 -0.98
CA ASP A 142 -9.46 -20.21 -0.56
C ASP A 142 -8.61 -21.13 -1.45
N ALA A 143 -7.41 -20.69 -1.77
CA ALA A 143 -6.43 -21.43 -2.55
C ALA A 143 -6.94 -21.95 -3.91
N MET A 144 -8.03 -21.38 -4.45
CA MET A 144 -8.48 -21.71 -5.79
C MET A 144 -7.51 -21.18 -6.84
N LYS A 145 -7.59 -21.69 -8.07
CA LYS A 145 -6.81 -21.22 -9.22
C LYS A 145 -7.74 -20.57 -10.22
N VAL A 146 -7.52 -19.31 -10.54
CA VAL A 146 -8.19 -18.57 -11.60
C VAL A 146 -7.14 -18.03 -12.57
N SER A 147 -7.56 -17.63 -13.77
CA SER A 147 -6.72 -16.89 -14.70
C SER A 147 -6.60 -15.43 -14.28
N ASP A 148 -5.56 -14.76 -14.75
CA ASP A 148 -5.50 -13.30 -14.71
C ASP A 148 -6.77 -12.71 -15.33
N GLN A 149 -7.23 -11.56 -14.79
CA GLN A 149 -8.45 -10.89 -15.23
C GLN A 149 -9.76 -11.65 -14.94
N ALA A 150 -9.78 -12.50 -13.92
CA ALA A 150 -11.02 -13.17 -13.49
C ALA A 150 -12.15 -12.14 -13.23
N ASP A 151 -13.32 -12.36 -13.85
CA ASP A 151 -14.45 -11.44 -13.79
C ASP A 151 -15.38 -11.77 -12.60
N PHE A 152 -15.37 -10.90 -11.57
CA PHE A 152 -16.29 -10.89 -10.43
C PHE A 152 -17.14 -9.62 -10.41
N SER A 153 -17.26 -8.92 -11.54
CA SER A 153 -18.00 -7.67 -11.63
C SER A 153 -19.45 -7.82 -11.16
N LYS A 154 -19.91 -6.90 -10.33
CA LYS A 154 -21.27 -6.89 -9.75
C LYS A 154 -21.64 -8.12 -8.93
N ALA A 155 -20.65 -8.95 -8.53
CA ALA A 155 -20.90 -10.11 -7.69
C ALA A 155 -21.22 -9.72 -6.24
N ASN A 156 -22.08 -10.50 -5.58
CA ASN A 156 -22.26 -10.43 -4.14
C ASN A 156 -21.25 -11.35 -3.45
N LEU A 157 -20.21 -10.77 -2.84
CA LEU A 157 -19.12 -11.48 -2.18
C LEU A 157 -19.15 -11.30 -0.65
N LYS A 158 -20.29 -10.92 -0.08
CA LYS A 158 -20.43 -10.74 1.38
C LYS A 158 -19.96 -11.95 2.15
N ASN A 159 -19.07 -11.73 3.11
CA ASN A 159 -18.50 -12.77 3.98
C ASN A 159 -17.76 -13.88 3.20
N ALA A 160 -17.44 -13.70 1.93
CA ALA A 160 -16.67 -14.67 1.16
C ALA A 160 -15.20 -14.70 1.61
N SER A 161 -14.53 -15.83 1.37
CA SER A 161 -13.12 -16.01 1.69
C SER A 161 -12.30 -16.34 0.44
N PHE A 162 -11.23 -15.56 0.20
CA PHE A 162 -10.28 -15.70 -0.91
C PHE A 162 -8.84 -15.80 -0.40
N ILE A 163 -8.62 -16.46 0.69
CA ILE A 163 -7.31 -16.54 1.33
C ILE A 163 -6.31 -17.29 0.42
N ASP A 164 -5.08 -16.75 0.24
CA ASP A 164 -4.01 -17.33 -0.56
C ASP A 164 -4.41 -17.59 -2.05
N VAL A 165 -5.14 -16.66 -2.68
CA VAL A 165 -5.58 -16.75 -4.08
C VAL A 165 -4.81 -15.76 -4.95
N ASP A 166 -4.46 -16.16 -6.18
CA ASP A 166 -4.00 -15.23 -7.20
C ASP A 166 -5.21 -14.66 -7.95
N LEU A 167 -5.42 -13.36 -7.79
CA LEU A 167 -6.49 -12.54 -8.36
C LEU A 167 -5.89 -11.35 -9.12
N THR A 168 -4.69 -11.54 -9.68
CA THR A 168 -4.00 -10.49 -10.44
C THR A 168 -4.88 -10.02 -11.58
N GLN A 169 -5.04 -8.69 -11.70
CA GLN A 169 -5.90 -8.02 -12.69
C GLN A 169 -7.40 -8.41 -12.63
N ALA A 170 -7.86 -9.07 -11.56
CA ALA A 170 -9.27 -9.44 -11.43
C ALA A 170 -10.17 -8.19 -11.40
N ASP A 171 -11.36 -8.31 -11.97
CA ASP A 171 -12.39 -7.28 -12.00
C ASP A 171 -13.42 -7.49 -10.89
N PHE A 172 -13.41 -6.61 -9.89
CA PHE A 172 -14.38 -6.53 -8.79
C PHE A 172 -15.25 -5.27 -8.89
N SER A 173 -15.31 -4.62 -10.06
CA SER A 173 -16.10 -3.40 -10.23
C SER A 173 -17.57 -3.60 -9.84
N ASP A 174 -18.15 -2.63 -9.13
CA ASP A 174 -19.52 -2.69 -8.61
C ASP A 174 -19.81 -3.89 -7.67
N ALA A 175 -18.82 -4.71 -7.26
CA ALA A 175 -19.02 -5.86 -6.40
C ALA A 175 -19.29 -5.46 -4.93
N ASP A 176 -20.03 -6.29 -4.21
CA ASP A 176 -20.20 -6.13 -2.76
C ASP A 176 -19.20 -7.01 -2.00
N LEU A 177 -18.15 -6.37 -1.50
CA LEU A 177 -17.04 -6.99 -0.77
C LEU A 177 -17.20 -6.87 0.75
N THR A 178 -18.41 -6.62 1.25
CA THR A 178 -18.66 -6.46 2.69
C THR A 178 -18.19 -7.68 3.47
N ASN A 179 -17.28 -7.47 4.42
CA ASN A 179 -16.69 -8.52 5.28
C ASN A 179 -15.98 -9.66 4.51
N THR A 180 -15.53 -9.39 3.27
CA THR A 180 -14.75 -10.35 2.47
C THR A 180 -13.32 -10.43 2.99
N ASN A 181 -12.75 -11.64 3.00
CA ASN A 181 -11.38 -11.87 3.41
C ASN A 181 -10.48 -12.19 2.21
N PHE A 182 -9.56 -11.27 1.86
CA PHE A 182 -8.54 -11.42 0.83
C PHE A 182 -7.13 -11.60 1.41
N SER A 183 -7.00 -11.95 2.68
CA SER A 183 -5.69 -11.98 3.32
C SER A 183 -4.68 -12.88 2.57
N ARG A 184 -3.46 -12.37 2.38
CA ARG A 184 -2.34 -13.00 1.67
C ARG A 184 -2.58 -13.29 0.19
N SER A 185 -3.61 -12.74 -0.43
CA SER A 185 -3.87 -12.92 -1.87
C SER A 185 -3.06 -11.95 -2.72
N LEU A 186 -2.84 -12.33 -3.99
CA LEU A 186 -2.24 -11.48 -5.01
C LEU A 186 -3.36 -10.79 -5.78
N MET A 187 -3.45 -9.47 -5.68
CA MET A 187 -4.48 -8.63 -6.32
C MET A 187 -3.82 -7.46 -7.08
N GLY A 188 -2.62 -7.69 -7.60
CA GLY A 188 -1.92 -6.66 -8.37
C GLY A 188 -2.75 -6.21 -9.56
N ALA A 189 -2.90 -4.89 -9.75
CA ALA A 189 -3.72 -4.29 -10.80
C ALA A 189 -5.20 -4.73 -10.82
N ALA A 190 -5.74 -5.21 -9.68
CA ALA A 190 -7.17 -5.51 -9.58
C ALA A 190 -7.99 -4.22 -9.68
N ASN A 191 -9.13 -4.29 -10.35
CA ASN A 191 -10.11 -3.23 -10.45
C ASN A 191 -11.13 -3.36 -9.31
N LEU A 192 -11.14 -2.39 -8.39
CA LEU A 192 -12.05 -2.31 -7.25
C LEU A 192 -12.94 -1.05 -7.33
N SER A 193 -12.95 -0.37 -8.48
CA SER A 193 -13.74 0.84 -8.67
C SER A 193 -15.23 0.59 -8.42
N ASP A 194 -15.90 1.55 -7.80
CA ASP A 194 -17.32 1.49 -7.46
C ASP A 194 -17.75 0.28 -6.59
N ALA A 195 -16.79 -0.52 -6.09
CA ALA A 195 -17.07 -1.63 -5.18
C ALA A 195 -17.54 -1.14 -3.80
N THR A 196 -18.42 -1.92 -3.15
CA THR A 196 -18.77 -1.71 -1.74
C THR A 196 -17.73 -2.39 -0.86
N ILE A 197 -16.86 -1.60 -0.20
CA ILE A 197 -15.73 -2.11 0.59
C ILE A 197 -15.92 -1.74 2.06
N VAL A 198 -16.57 -2.64 2.82
CA VAL A 198 -16.88 -2.44 4.24
C VAL A 198 -16.40 -3.64 5.05
N LYS A 199 -15.60 -3.43 6.09
CA LYS A 199 -15.01 -4.48 6.96
C LYS A 199 -14.21 -5.54 6.19
N THR A 200 -13.72 -5.19 5.01
CA THR A 200 -12.93 -6.08 4.15
C THR A 200 -11.52 -6.24 4.71
N ASP A 201 -11.00 -7.46 4.69
CA ASP A 201 -9.65 -7.77 5.15
C ASP A 201 -8.69 -8.01 3.98
N PHE A 202 -7.75 -7.07 3.79
CA PHE A 202 -6.64 -7.15 2.84
C PHE A 202 -5.28 -7.36 3.54
N THR A 203 -5.27 -7.95 4.74
CA THR A 203 -4.03 -8.18 5.49
C THR A 203 -2.99 -8.92 4.65
N ALA A 204 -1.79 -8.34 4.52
CA ALA A 204 -0.68 -8.88 3.74
C ALA A 204 -1.02 -9.20 2.27
N CYS A 205 -2.06 -8.60 1.73
CA CYS A 205 -2.43 -8.72 0.33
C CYS A 205 -1.47 -7.92 -0.56
N ASN A 206 -1.17 -8.41 -1.75
CA ASN A 206 -0.44 -7.64 -2.76
C ASN A 206 -1.45 -6.89 -3.64
N LEU A 207 -1.53 -5.58 -3.49
CA LEU A 207 -2.44 -4.66 -4.19
C LEU A 207 -1.67 -3.62 -5.03
N ILE A 208 -0.47 -3.97 -5.50
CA ILE A 208 0.34 -3.07 -6.32
C ILE A 208 -0.44 -2.68 -7.58
N ASN A 209 -0.53 -1.37 -7.87
CA ASN A 209 -1.31 -0.80 -8.97
C ASN A 209 -2.83 -1.10 -8.91
N ALA A 210 -3.39 -1.55 -7.78
CA ALA A 210 -4.83 -1.75 -7.67
C ALA A 210 -5.60 -0.41 -7.74
N ASP A 211 -6.80 -0.44 -8.31
CA ASP A 211 -7.67 0.72 -8.47
C ASP A 211 -8.75 0.76 -7.37
N PHE A 212 -8.65 1.74 -6.47
CA PHE A 212 -9.62 2.07 -5.43
C PHE A 212 -10.31 3.42 -5.69
N SER A 213 -10.26 3.91 -6.92
CA SER A 213 -10.79 5.24 -7.23
C SER A 213 -12.30 5.36 -6.95
N GLY A 214 -12.68 6.48 -6.34
CA GLY A 214 -14.09 6.80 -6.04
C GLY A 214 -14.75 6.00 -4.92
N VAL A 215 -14.08 5.01 -4.32
CA VAL A 215 -14.70 4.14 -3.29
C VAL A 215 -14.71 4.77 -1.89
N GLU A 216 -15.62 4.33 -1.03
CA GLU A 216 -15.60 4.57 0.39
C GLU A 216 -15.08 3.33 1.12
N LEU A 217 -13.88 3.44 1.72
CA LEU A 217 -13.26 2.41 2.55
C LEU A 217 -13.70 2.58 4.00
N ARG A 218 -14.51 1.65 4.52
CA ARG A 218 -15.04 1.70 5.88
C ARG A 218 -14.64 0.46 6.68
N ASP A 219 -13.98 0.66 7.82
CA ASP A 219 -13.52 -0.42 8.72
C ASP A 219 -12.60 -1.44 8.02
N VAL A 220 -11.81 -0.99 7.05
CA VAL A 220 -10.97 -1.86 6.19
C VAL A 220 -9.59 -2.07 6.81
N ASN A 221 -9.09 -3.29 6.69
CA ASN A 221 -7.79 -3.69 7.20
C ASN A 221 -6.78 -3.94 6.06
N PHE A 222 -5.78 -3.05 5.92
CA PHE A 222 -4.64 -3.17 5.01
C PHE A 222 -3.33 -3.45 5.75
N THR A 223 -3.37 -4.01 6.95
CA THR A 223 -2.14 -4.28 7.73
C THR A 223 -1.15 -5.09 6.89
N LYS A 224 0.08 -4.56 6.70
CA LYS A 224 1.15 -5.16 5.89
C LYS A 224 0.80 -5.38 4.41
N ALA A 225 -0.23 -4.76 3.88
CA ALA A 225 -0.55 -4.85 2.45
C ALA A 225 0.49 -4.11 1.60
N GLY A 226 0.78 -4.64 0.42
CA GLY A 226 1.56 -3.96 -0.61
C GLY A 226 0.62 -3.10 -1.47
N LEU A 227 0.61 -1.80 -1.28
CA LEU A 227 -0.25 -0.81 -1.96
C LEU A 227 0.55 0.14 -2.85
N SER A 228 1.79 -0.25 -3.19
CA SER A 228 2.63 0.62 -4.03
C SER A 228 1.93 0.94 -5.36
N LYS A 229 1.90 2.23 -5.72
CA LYS A 229 1.24 2.75 -6.93
C LYS A 229 -0.27 2.49 -7.00
N ALA A 230 -0.93 2.08 -5.92
CA ALA A 230 -2.38 1.97 -5.90
C ALA A 230 -3.04 3.35 -6.13
N ASP A 231 -4.17 3.37 -6.81
CA ASP A 231 -4.93 4.61 -7.04
C ASP A 231 -6.02 4.78 -5.99
N PHE A 232 -5.92 5.85 -5.22
CA PHE A 232 -6.91 6.27 -4.22
C PHE A 232 -7.62 7.58 -4.61
N GLY A 233 -7.64 7.94 -5.88
CA GLY A 233 -8.27 9.16 -6.36
C GLY A 233 -9.75 9.24 -5.96
N GLY A 234 -10.14 10.27 -5.19
CA GLY A 234 -11.51 10.43 -4.69
C GLY A 234 -11.95 9.45 -3.61
N THR A 235 -11.04 8.59 -3.11
CA THR A 235 -11.33 7.61 -2.05
C THR A 235 -11.62 8.29 -0.71
N LYS A 236 -12.62 7.81 0.02
CA LYS A 236 -12.92 8.23 1.39
C LYS A 236 -12.48 7.15 2.39
N PHE A 237 -11.74 7.55 3.41
CA PHE A 237 -11.21 6.66 4.45
C PHE A 237 -11.98 6.84 5.77
N ILE A 238 -12.63 5.78 6.25
CA ILE A 238 -13.37 5.77 7.52
C ILE A 238 -12.90 4.57 8.35
N ASN A 239 -12.16 4.82 9.43
CA ASN A 239 -11.63 3.79 10.33
C ASN A 239 -10.80 2.72 9.60
N VAL A 240 -9.84 3.16 8.80
CA VAL A 240 -8.98 2.27 7.98
C VAL A 240 -7.65 2.02 8.70
N ASN A 241 -7.21 0.77 8.69
CA ASN A 241 -5.92 0.37 9.24
C ASN A 241 -4.92 0.06 8.12
N MET A 242 -3.85 0.87 8.02
CA MET A 242 -2.74 0.71 7.07
C MET A 242 -1.39 0.51 7.80
N GLN A 243 -1.42 -0.02 9.02
CA GLN A 243 -0.19 -0.27 9.78
C GLN A 243 0.77 -1.17 9.01
N SER A 244 2.01 -0.73 8.88
CA SER A 244 3.06 -1.44 8.16
C SER A 244 2.75 -1.70 6.66
N ALA A 245 1.76 -1.02 6.08
CA ALA A 245 1.49 -1.12 4.65
C ALA A 245 2.59 -0.42 3.83
N ASP A 246 2.83 -0.92 2.63
CA ASP A 246 3.68 -0.26 1.65
C ASP A 246 2.84 0.63 0.73
N LEU A 247 2.91 1.94 0.96
CA LEU A 247 2.24 3.00 0.20
C LEU A 247 3.24 3.75 -0.69
N SER A 248 4.33 3.11 -1.07
CA SER A 248 5.38 3.75 -1.87
C SER A 248 4.89 4.12 -3.27
N LEU A 249 5.45 5.19 -3.83
CA LEU A 249 5.10 5.69 -5.16
C LEU A 249 3.61 6.07 -5.33
N THR A 250 2.85 6.16 -4.24
CA THR A 250 1.43 6.49 -4.26
C THR A 250 1.22 8.01 -4.19
N ASN A 251 0.24 8.51 -4.91
CA ASN A 251 -0.16 9.91 -4.89
C ASN A 251 -1.34 10.11 -3.93
N PHE A 252 -1.13 10.92 -2.89
CA PHE A 252 -2.14 11.27 -1.89
C PHE A 252 -2.61 12.72 -1.98
N ASN A 253 -2.62 13.30 -3.17
CA ASN A 253 -3.16 14.64 -3.34
C ASN A 253 -4.66 14.65 -3.04
N ASP A 254 -5.08 15.62 -2.21
CA ASP A 254 -6.48 15.86 -1.86
C ASP A 254 -7.21 14.68 -1.17
N VAL A 255 -6.45 13.76 -0.56
CA VAL A 255 -6.98 12.62 0.20
C VAL A 255 -6.88 12.90 1.71
N ASP A 256 -7.93 12.64 2.47
CA ASP A 256 -7.93 12.82 3.94
C ASP A 256 -7.51 11.53 4.66
N LEU A 257 -6.27 11.50 5.16
CA LEU A 257 -5.73 10.40 5.96
C LEU A 257 -5.80 10.67 7.48
N SER A 258 -6.52 11.70 7.93
CA SER A 258 -6.52 12.15 9.33
C SER A 258 -7.04 11.11 10.33
N LYS A 259 -7.75 10.09 9.88
CA LYS A 259 -8.31 9.01 10.72
C LYS A 259 -7.77 7.62 10.33
N VAL A 260 -6.73 7.57 9.51
CA VAL A 260 -6.11 6.30 9.07
C VAL A 260 -5.01 5.91 10.06
N GLN A 261 -4.94 4.65 10.45
CA GLN A 261 -3.84 4.13 11.28
C GLN A 261 -2.63 3.83 10.40
N LEU A 262 -1.51 4.55 10.60
CA LEU A 262 -0.37 4.58 9.69
C LEU A 262 0.96 4.13 10.33
N GLN A 263 0.99 3.67 11.58
CA GLN A 263 2.23 3.30 12.25
C GLN A 263 3.06 2.34 11.40
N LYS A 264 4.33 2.68 11.18
CA LYS A 264 5.28 1.91 10.36
C LYS A 264 4.89 1.76 8.87
N ALA A 265 3.92 2.50 8.37
CA ALA A 265 3.63 2.52 6.94
C ALA A 265 4.77 3.18 6.16
N SER A 266 4.97 2.76 4.91
CA SER A 266 5.97 3.34 4.01
C SER A 266 5.29 4.21 2.95
N PHE A 267 5.64 5.50 2.92
CA PHE A 267 5.34 6.46 1.86
C PHE A 267 6.60 6.77 1.03
N ALA A 268 7.52 5.81 0.95
CA ALA A 268 8.76 6.03 0.22
C ALA A 268 8.49 6.42 -1.24
N GLN A 269 9.24 7.42 -1.73
CA GLN A 269 9.08 7.96 -3.10
C GLN A 269 7.68 8.50 -3.43
N SER A 270 6.84 8.73 -2.42
CA SER A 270 5.48 9.28 -2.59
C SER A 270 5.46 10.80 -2.47
N THR A 271 4.41 11.41 -3.01
CA THR A 271 4.10 12.81 -2.81
C THR A 271 2.99 12.96 -1.76
N VAL A 272 3.33 13.58 -0.63
CA VAL A 272 2.40 13.89 0.48
C VAL A 272 2.23 15.41 0.54
N LYS A 273 1.07 15.90 0.14
CA LYS A 273 0.84 17.34 0.01
C LYS A 273 -0.49 17.76 0.63
N ASN A 274 -0.48 18.89 1.35
CA ASN A 274 -1.66 19.47 2.02
C ASN A 274 -2.34 18.54 3.05
N MET A 275 -1.60 17.57 3.61
CA MET A 275 -2.14 16.57 4.53
C MET A 275 -2.23 17.09 5.97
N LYS A 276 -3.23 16.59 6.70
CA LYS A 276 -3.45 16.88 8.12
C LYS A 276 -3.23 15.63 8.97
N PHE A 277 -2.13 15.61 9.71
CA PHE A 277 -1.75 14.51 10.60
C PHE A 277 -1.68 14.94 12.07
N GLY A 278 -2.26 16.08 12.41
CA GLY A 278 -2.20 16.64 13.77
C GLY A 278 -2.65 15.64 14.83
N GLY A 279 -1.81 15.41 15.85
CA GLY A 279 -2.08 14.51 16.96
C GLY A 279 -2.07 13.02 16.65
N GLN A 280 -1.87 12.61 15.40
CA GLN A 280 -1.81 11.19 15.01
C GLN A 280 -0.55 10.49 15.49
N ASP A 281 -0.62 9.16 15.54
CA ASP A 281 0.55 8.30 15.74
C ASP A 281 1.11 7.82 14.40
N LEU A 282 2.22 8.43 13.99
CA LEU A 282 3.00 8.13 12.80
C LEU A 282 4.34 7.50 13.16
N SER A 283 4.45 6.85 14.33
CA SER A 283 5.70 6.25 14.77
C SER A 283 6.24 5.23 13.77
N GLY A 284 7.47 5.42 13.34
CA GLY A 284 8.18 4.56 12.39
C GLY A 284 7.69 4.68 10.95
N VAL A 285 6.88 5.68 10.60
CA VAL A 285 6.50 5.96 9.20
C VAL A 285 7.74 6.35 8.39
N ILE A 286 7.79 5.93 7.14
CA ILE A 286 8.89 6.15 6.21
C ILE A 286 8.43 7.06 5.06
N PHE A 287 9.08 8.23 4.90
CA PHE A 287 8.89 9.17 3.79
C PHE A 287 10.16 9.27 2.92
N ASP A 288 11.02 8.25 2.93
CA ASP A 288 12.32 8.25 2.28
C ASP A 288 12.20 8.55 0.79
N LYS A 289 13.07 9.44 0.27
CA LYS A 289 13.10 9.85 -1.13
C LYS A 289 11.76 10.40 -1.65
N GLY A 290 10.82 10.67 -0.75
CA GLY A 290 9.52 11.27 -1.04
C GLY A 290 9.53 12.78 -0.87
N THR A 291 8.41 13.40 -1.23
CA THR A 291 8.18 14.84 -1.04
C THR A 291 7.02 15.06 -0.10
N VAL A 292 7.29 15.68 1.06
CA VAL A 292 6.27 16.09 2.04
C VAL A 292 6.18 17.61 2.04
N THR A 293 5.06 18.16 1.58
CA THR A 293 4.94 19.62 1.43
C THR A 293 3.59 20.14 1.95
N LYS A 294 3.65 21.34 2.59
CA LYS A 294 2.45 22.04 3.10
C LYS A 294 1.56 21.18 4.01
N SER A 295 2.18 20.26 4.75
CA SER A 295 1.45 19.30 5.60
C SER A 295 1.57 19.65 7.08
N GLU A 296 0.55 19.30 7.86
CA GLU A 296 0.42 19.64 9.27
C GLU A 296 0.63 18.40 10.14
N PHE A 297 1.67 18.44 11.00
CA PHE A 297 2.03 17.36 11.93
C PHE A 297 2.03 17.86 13.38
N GLU A 298 1.25 18.89 13.69
CA GLU A 298 1.24 19.49 15.02
C GLU A 298 0.88 18.45 16.09
N LYS A 299 1.76 18.33 17.10
CA LYS A 299 1.60 17.38 18.21
C LYS A 299 1.49 15.91 17.79
N ALA A 300 1.86 15.56 16.56
CA ALA A 300 1.88 14.17 16.09
C ALA A 300 2.98 13.38 16.82
N LYS A 301 2.73 12.07 17.04
CA LYS A 301 3.76 11.13 17.50
C LYS A 301 4.49 10.56 16.30
N MET A 302 5.76 10.93 16.15
CA MET A 302 6.56 10.61 14.96
C MET A 302 7.92 9.99 15.35
N ASN A 303 7.97 9.24 16.45
CA ASN A 303 9.22 8.61 16.87
C ASN A 303 9.78 7.70 15.80
N LYS A 304 11.08 7.85 15.48
CA LYS A 304 11.77 7.08 14.43
C LYS A 304 11.16 7.25 13.02
N VAL A 305 10.45 8.33 12.76
CA VAL A 305 10.03 8.68 11.39
C VAL A 305 11.28 8.87 10.53
N SER A 306 11.21 8.50 9.24
CA SER A 306 12.31 8.71 8.31
C SER A 306 11.90 9.59 7.13
N PHE A 307 12.78 10.55 6.78
CA PHE A 307 12.72 11.40 5.60
C PHE A 307 14.01 11.28 4.78
N PHE A 308 14.75 10.17 4.93
CA PHE A 308 16.06 9.94 4.33
C PHE A 308 16.07 10.27 2.82
N ASP A 309 17.03 11.09 2.38
CA ASP A 309 17.18 11.58 0.99
C ASP A 309 15.89 12.18 0.38
N GLY A 310 14.94 12.61 1.20
CA GLY A 310 13.67 13.17 0.77
C GLY A 310 13.61 14.70 0.84
N GLU A 311 12.40 15.24 0.69
CA GLU A 311 12.09 16.66 0.87
C GLU A 311 11.00 16.85 1.90
N ALA A 312 11.24 17.74 2.89
CA ALA A 312 10.22 18.32 3.76
C ALA A 312 10.18 19.83 3.49
N SER A 313 9.01 20.34 3.08
CA SER A 313 8.94 21.77 2.78
C SER A 313 7.62 22.42 3.14
N LYS A 314 7.69 23.61 3.76
CA LYS A 314 6.52 24.42 4.16
C LYS A 314 5.54 23.66 5.06
N SER A 315 6.02 22.70 5.82
CA SER A 315 5.24 21.83 6.70
C SER A 315 5.40 22.25 8.17
N ILE A 316 4.42 21.88 9.02
CA ILE A 316 4.37 22.30 10.41
C ILE A 316 4.48 21.09 11.32
N PHE A 317 5.59 21.00 12.07
CA PHE A 317 5.90 19.95 13.04
C PHE A 317 5.84 20.48 14.50
N ARG A 318 5.14 21.58 14.72
CA ARG A 318 5.09 22.23 16.04
C ARG A 318 4.64 21.28 17.14
N GLY A 319 5.46 21.13 18.19
CA GLY A 319 5.16 20.26 19.33
C GLY A 319 5.10 18.77 18.98
N ALA A 320 5.54 18.35 17.80
CA ALA A 320 5.59 16.94 17.43
C ALA A 320 6.64 16.18 18.25
N ILE A 321 6.39 14.90 18.54
CA ILE A 321 7.32 14.01 19.24
C ILE A 321 8.07 13.19 18.20
N MET A 322 9.31 13.59 17.89
CA MET A 322 10.11 13.08 16.77
C MET A 322 11.44 12.47 17.24
N GLN A 323 11.44 11.82 18.38
CA GLN A 323 12.68 11.22 18.91
C GLN A 323 13.28 10.22 17.93
N LYS A 324 14.60 10.34 17.69
CA LYS A 324 15.35 9.53 16.74
C LYS A 324 14.82 9.61 15.29
N ALA A 325 14.18 10.71 14.92
CA ALA A 325 13.79 10.96 13.55
C ALA A 325 15.03 11.01 12.63
N ILE A 326 14.87 10.59 11.38
CA ILE A 326 15.94 10.53 10.39
C ILE A 326 15.67 11.57 9.29
N PHE A 327 16.55 12.55 9.18
CA PHE A 327 16.60 13.58 8.15
C PHE A 327 17.94 13.60 7.41
N ASP A 328 18.68 12.45 7.45
CA ASP A 328 19.97 12.35 6.76
C ASP A 328 19.79 12.55 5.24
N GLY A 329 20.58 13.43 4.65
CA GLY A 329 20.47 13.80 3.23
C GLY A 329 19.22 14.60 2.84
N THR A 330 18.31 14.88 3.77
CA THR A 330 17.01 15.52 3.50
C THR A 330 17.14 16.99 3.14
N TYR A 331 16.34 17.47 2.18
CA TYR A 331 16.11 18.89 1.94
C TYR A 331 14.95 19.39 2.81
N VAL A 332 15.23 20.28 3.78
CA VAL A 332 14.27 20.87 4.72
C VAL A 332 14.11 22.35 4.40
N PHE A 333 12.90 22.79 4.01
CA PHE A 333 12.71 24.15 3.53
C PHE A 333 11.46 24.83 4.07
N LYS A 334 11.64 25.91 4.84
CA LYS A 334 10.55 26.69 5.44
C LYS A 334 9.64 25.86 6.36
N ASP A 335 10.18 24.86 7.01
CA ASP A 335 9.45 24.06 7.98
C ASP A 335 9.49 24.67 9.40
N ILE A 336 8.53 24.31 10.23
CA ILE A 336 8.41 24.81 11.61
C ILE A 336 8.48 23.64 12.57
N PHE A 337 9.58 23.52 13.33
CA PHE A 337 9.79 22.51 14.36
C PHE A 337 9.69 23.10 15.79
N ASP A 338 9.05 24.26 15.94
CA ASP A 338 8.99 24.94 17.23
C ASP A 338 8.38 24.02 18.32
N ASN A 339 9.00 23.97 19.50
CA ASN A 339 8.62 23.12 20.61
C ASN A 339 8.61 21.60 20.30
N ALA A 340 9.16 21.13 19.17
CA ALA A 340 9.23 19.72 18.85
C ALA A 340 10.26 18.98 19.71
N ASP A 341 10.00 17.72 20.04
CA ASP A 341 10.99 16.83 20.65
C ASP A 341 11.75 16.05 19.58
N LEU A 342 12.91 16.54 19.24
CA LEU A 342 13.86 15.98 18.24
C LEU A 342 15.05 15.31 18.94
N THR A 343 14.89 14.80 20.16
CA THR A 343 15.94 14.12 20.92
C THR A 343 16.58 13.01 20.08
N LYS A 344 17.90 13.10 19.86
CA LYS A 344 18.70 12.18 19.06
C LYS A 344 18.27 12.09 17.59
N ALA A 345 17.59 13.09 17.04
CA ALA A 345 17.29 13.15 15.62
C ALA A 345 18.58 13.26 14.79
N ASN A 346 18.58 12.68 13.59
CA ASN A 346 19.69 12.69 12.68
C ASN A 346 19.44 13.64 11.49
N PHE A 347 20.12 14.78 11.45
CA PHE A 347 20.12 15.75 10.37
C PHE A 347 21.44 15.75 9.58
N SER A 348 22.23 14.64 9.64
CA SER A 348 23.51 14.60 8.92
C SER A 348 23.28 14.80 7.42
N ASN A 349 24.25 15.46 6.78
CA ASN A 349 24.25 15.72 5.33
C ASN A 349 23.01 16.48 4.80
N SER A 350 22.09 16.90 5.67
CA SER A 350 20.86 17.59 5.27
C SER A 350 21.13 19.03 4.78
N THR A 351 20.23 19.55 3.96
CA THR A 351 20.21 20.98 3.60
C THR A 351 18.97 21.60 4.24
N ILE A 352 19.18 22.46 5.25
CA ILE A 352 18.12 23.08 6.06
C ILE A 352 18.10 24.58 5.75
N ASN A 353 17.01 25.09 5.19
CA ASN A 353 16.91 26.48 4.78
C ASN A 353 15.61 27.12 5.26
N ARG A 354 15.71 28.33 5.87
CA ARG A 354 14.58 29.13 6.34
C ARG A 354 13.66 28.37 7.31
N THR A 355 14.22 27.55 8.17
CA THR A 355 13.51 26.64 9.06
C THR A 355 13.66 27.09 10.52
N SER A 356 12.61 26.97 11.30
CA SER A 356 12.61 27.29 12.71
C SER A 356 12.64 26.03 13.59
N PHE A 357 13.52 26.04 14.60
CA PHE A 357 13.60 25.06 15.69
C PHE A 357 13.45 25.74 17.07
N ASP A 358 12.70 26.83 17.14
CA ASP A 358 12.61 27.63 18.33
C ASP A 358 11.96 26.84 19.47
N LEU A 359 12.57 26.88 20.68
CA LEU A 359 12.14 26.11 21.84
C LEU A 359 12.15 24.58 21.64
N ALA A 360 12.72 24.05 20.55
CA ALA A 360 12.79 22.62 20.30
C ALA A 360 13.77 21.92 21.26
N THR A 361 13.50 20.66 21.56
CA THR A 361 14.43 19.75 22.24
C THR A 361 15.24 18.97 21.23
N LEU A 362 16.51 19.34 21.06
CA LEU A 362 17.47 18.75 20.12
C LEU A 362 18.62 18.03 20.85
N THR A 363 18.39 17.56 22.06
CA THR A 363 19.42 16.89 22.86
C THR A 363 20.00 15.70 22.12
N GLY A 364 21.31 15.74 21.87
CA GLY A 364 22.05 14.70 21.15
C GLY A 364 21.72 14.61 19.66
N ALA A 365 21.08 15.62 19.07
CA ALA A 365 20.82 15.65 17.63
C ALA A 365 22.14 15.75 16.86
N ASN A 366 22.17 15.13 15.66
CA ASN A 366 23.33 15.07 14.78
C ASN A 366 23.14 16.00 13.56
N PHE A 367 23.98 17.02 13.42
CA PHE A 367 24.04 17.94 12.27
C PHE A 367 25.34 17.82 11.46
N SER A 368 26.09 16.71 11.61
CA SER A 368 27.34 16.48 10.87
C SER A 368 27.12 16.58 9.37
N GLY A 369 27.94 17.36 8.67
CA GLY A 369 27.83 17.62 7.22
C GLY A 369 26.61 18.45 6.81
N ALA A 370 25.78 18.90 7.73
CA ALA A 370 24.58 19.66 7.42
C ALA A 370 24.89 21.07 6.89
N LYS A 371 24.04 21.57 5.99
CA LYS A 371 24.06 22.95 5.50
C LYS A 371 22.86 23.70 6.09
N LEU A 372 23.14 24.67 6.96
CA LEU A 372 22.14 25.48 7.66
C LEU A 372 22.13 26.88 7.08
N GLU A 373 21.02 27.33 6.49
CA GLU A 373 20.89 28.69 5.94
C GLU A 373 19.58 29.33 6.42
N LYS A 374 19.68 30.48 7.07
CA LYS A 374 18.53 31.22 7.63
C LYS A 374 17.71 30.35 8.60
N VAL A 375 18.39 29.74 9.58
CA VAL A 375 17.80 28.81 10.54
C VAL A 375 17.80 29.46 11.93
N THR A 376 16.71 29.29 12.68
CA THR A 376 16.62 29.75 14.06
C THR A 376 16.56 28.61 15.06
N PHE A 377 17.27 28.77 16.19
CA PHE A 377 17.31 27.86 17.32
C PHE A 377 17.02 28.63 18.63
N LEU A 378 16.11 29.61 18.57
CA LEU A 378 15.85 30.49 19.74
C LEU A 378 15.40 29.68 20.94
N ASN A 379 16.18 29.78 22.04
CA ASN A 379 15.94 29.04 23.29
C ASN A 379 15.82 27.50 23.12
N ALA A 380 16.39 26.92 22.08
CA ALA A 380 16.39 25.48 21.86
C ALA A 380 17.34 24.76 22.83
N ASN A 381 16.98 23.55 23.26
CA ASN A 381 17.88 22.68 23.99
C ASN A 381 18.68 21.80 23.05
N MET A 382 19.95 22.13 22.83
CA MET A 382 20.87 21.43 21.91
C MET A 382 22.03 20.76 22.68
N GLN A 383 21.84 20.39 23.92
CA GLN A 383 22.86 19.70 24.71
C GLN A 383 23.32 18.42 24.02
N ASN A 384 24.64 18.19 24.00
CA ASN A 384 25.26 17.05 23.34
C ASN A 384 24.99 16.96 21.82
N ALA A 385 24.50 18.01 21.15
CA ALA A 385 24.37 18.05 19.70
C ALA A 385 25.75 17.94 19.04
N LYS A 386 25.76 17.48 17.76
CA LYS A 386 27.00 17.26 17.01
C LYS A 386 27.05 18.13 15.77
N PHE A 387 28.18 18.82 15.57
CA PHE A 387 28.54 19.62 14.39
C PHE A 387 30.01 19.30 14.04
N ASP A 388 30.25 18.76 12.86
CA ASP A 388 31.61 18.40 12.39
C ASP A 388 32.25 19.45 11.48
N ALA A 389 33.42 19.14 10.95
CA ALA A 389 34.15 20.03 10.07
C ALA A 389 33.48 20.32 8.72
N ASP A 390 32.57 19.43 8.27
CA ASP A 390 31.83 19.57 7.02
C ASP A 390 30.55 20.37 7.18
N THR A 391 30.13 20.66 8.43
CA THR A 391 28.95 21.49 8.74
C THR A 391 29.14 22.91 8.20
N LYS A 392 28.10 23.49 7.62
CA LYS A 392 28.11 24.88 7.09
C LYS A 392 26.94 25.66 7.67
N MET A 393 27.21 26.87 8.16
CA MET A 393 26.19 27.75 8.69
C MET A 393 26.24 29.11 8.05
N GLU A 394 25.11 29.60 7.53
CA GLU A 394 24.95 30.98 7.07
C GLU A 394 23.63 31.56 7.57
N ASP A 395 23.68 32.71 8.24
CA ASP A 395 22.51 33.41 8.77
C ASP A 395 21.73 32.53 9.76
N VAL A 396 22.41 32.06 10.84
CA VAL A 396 21.86 31.17 11.89
C VAL A 396 21.81 31.90 13.21
N ASP A 397 20.69 31.76 13.95
CA ASP A 397 20.48 32.38 15.26
C ASP A 397 20.39 31.35 16.38
N PHE A 398 21.35 31.37 17.30
CA PHE A 398 21.41 30.56 18.50
C PHE A 398 21.02 31.32 19.78
N SER A 399 20.36 32.49 19.70
CA SER A 399 20.03 33.29 20.88
C SER A 399 19.24 32.49 21.90
N GLY A 400 19.72 32.46 23.15
CA GLY A 400 19.14 31.69 24.25
C GLY A 400 19.32 30.17 24.16
N ALA A 401 19.91 29.61 23.11
CA ALA A 401 20.08 28.17 22.97
C ALA A 401 21.07 27.58 24.00
N ASP A 402 20.81 26.35 24.44
CA ASP A 402 21.70 25.58 25.31
C ASP A 402 22.49 24.53 24.47
N LEU A 403 23.77 24.87 24.13
CA LEU A 403 24.71 23.97 23.44
C LEU A 403 25.70 23.32 24.45
N SER A 404 25.40 23.28 25.75
CA SER A 404 26.27 22.66 26.73
C SER A 404 26.64 21.24 26.34
N ASN A 405 27.93 20.88 26.41
CA ASN A 405 28.47 19.59 25.99
C ASN A 405 28.25 19.24 24.50
N ALA A 406 27.82 20.18 23.67
CA ALA A 406 27.76 19.93 22.22
C ALA A 406 29.18 19.67 21.69
N HIS A 407 29.29 18.73 20.75
CA HIS A 407 30.52 18.45 20.03
C HIS A 407 30.60 19.39 18.82
N ILE A 408 31.50 20.38 18.86
CA ILE A 408 31.63 21.38 17.82
C ILE A 408 33.05 21.33 17.31
N GLU A 409 33.26 20.82 16.10
CA GLU A 409 34.51 20.90 15.38
C GLU A 409 34.63 22.24 14.65
N LYS A 410 35.82 22.56 14.11
CA LYS A 410 36.02 23.78 13.35
C LYS A 410 35.33 23.69 11.99
N PHE A 411 34.25 24.41 11.80
CA PHE A 411 33.44 24.42 10.59
C PHE A 411 33.34 25.84 9.97
N THR A 412 32.64 25.96 8.85
CA THR A 412 32.43 27.26 8.19
C THR A 412 31.16 27.94 8.73
N ALA A 413 31.32 29.09 9.33
CA ALA A 413 30.23 29.93 9.83
C ALA A 413 30.28 31.35 9.22
N LYS A 414 29.10 31.86 8.82
CA LYS A 414 28.94 33.22 8.31
C LYS A 414 27.62 33.79 8.83
N LYS A 415 27.66 34.99 9.43
CA LYS A 415 26.50 35.65 10.02
C LYS A 415 25.76 34.78 11.06
N VAL A 416 26.52 34.03 11.86
CA VAL A 416 25.95 33.28 12.98
C VAL A 416 25.89 34.19 14.21
N ILE A 417 24.72 34.27 14.84
CA ILE A 417 24.53 35.15 16.01
C ILE A 417 24.13 34.35 17.27
N TYR A 418 24.44 34.94 18.44
CA TYR A 418 24.08 34.43 19.75
C TYR A 418 23.89 35.58 20.73
N ASP A 419 23.26 35.33 21.90
CA ASP A 419 23.05 36.32 22.92
C ASP A 419 23.77 35.99 24.26
N ALA A 420 23.50 36.76 25.30
CA ALA A 420 24.07 36.53 26.63
C ALA A 420 23.53 35.32 27.37
N LYS A 421 22.37 34.76 26.92
CA LYS A 421 21.74 33.59 27.51
C LYS A 421 22.21 32.28 26.83
N THR A 422 22.82 32.38 25.66
CA THR A 422 23.34 31.22 24.93
C THR A 422 24.43 30.52 25.73
N LYS A 423 24.32 29.23 25.93
CA LYS A 423 25.32 28.41 26.62
C LYS A 423 26.11 27.60 25.60
N PHE A 424 27.43 27.65 25.67
CA PHE A 424 28.35 26.88 24.83
C PHE A 424 29.08 25.80 25.61
N PRO A 425 29.70 24.81 24.96
CA PRO A 425 30.59 23.84 25.63
C PRO A 425 31.73 24.53 26.37
N ALA A 426 32.24 23.90 27.42
CA ALA A 426 33.39 24.41 28.16
C ALA A 426 34.58 24.59 27.23
N GLY A 427 35.23 25.78 27.26
CA GLY A 427 36.36 26.12 26.43
C GLY A 427 36.05 26.49 24.98
N PHE A 428 34.79 26.53 24.59
CA PHE A 428 34.41 26.99 23.24
C PHE A 428 34.40 28.53 23.19
N GLU A 429 35.15 29.07 22.21
CA GLU A 429 35.26 30.50 21.98
C GLU A 429 34.50 30.92 20.72
N PRO A 430 33.24 31.37 20.80
CA PRO A 430 32.35 31.59 19.66
C PRO A 430 32.92 32.50 18.58
N ARG A 431 33.67 33.53 18.99
CA ARG A 431 34.28 34.49 18.05
C ARG A 431 35.34 33.87 17.13
N GLN A 432 36.06 32.85 17.61
CA GLN A 432 37.05 32.15 16.80
C GLN A 432 36.40 31.33 15.67
N TYR A 433 35.13 31.03 15.79
CA TYR A 433 34.30 30.34 14.78
C TYR A 433 33.49 31.33 13.91
N GLY A 434 33.70 32.64 14.08
CA GLY A 434 32.99 33.64 13.29
C GLY A 434 31.58 33.97 13.79
N PHE A 435 31.25 33.61 15.05
CA PHE A 435 29.98 33.96 15.68
C PHE A 435 30.00 35.39 16.20
N THR A 436 28.90 36.11 16.07
CA THR A 436 28.73 37.50 16.53
C THR A 436 27.72 37.54 17.68
N LYS A 437 28.11 38.21 18.78
CA LYS A 437 27.19 38.41 19.91
C LYS A 437 26.17 39.50 19.58
N LEU A 438 24.90 39.21 19.83
CA LEU A 438 23.81 40.17 19.60
C LEU A 438 24.04 41.46 20.40
N GLY A 439 23.96 42.63 19.76
CA GLY A 439 24.20 43.94 20.39
C GLY A 439 25.63 44.40 20.34
N GLU A 440 26.61 43.62 19.88
CA GLU A 440 27.96 44.04 19.60
C GLU A 440 28.12 44.44 18.11
N LYS A 441 28.77 45.62 17.86
CA LYS A 441 29.16 45.98 16.48
C LYS A 441 30.21 44.98 15.99
N ALA A 442 30.02 44.44 14.80
CA ALA A 442 31.01 43.56 14.18
C ALA A 442 32.42 44.25 14.23
N ALA A 443 33.34 43.65 14.99
CA ALA A 443 34.73 44.08 14.97
C ALA A 443 35.25 43.81 13.55
N SER A 444 35.71 44.85 12.85
CA SER A 444 36.42 44.72 11.59
C SER A 444 37.65 43.84 11.82
N VAL A 445 37.65 42.63 11.29
CA VAL A 445 38.82 41.76 11.27
C VAL A 445 39.82 42.42 10.33
N SER A 446 40.79 43.14 10.92
CA SER A 446 41.98 43.60 10.21
C SER A 446 42.80 42.36 9.82
N VAL A 447 42.73 42.00 8.55
CA VAL A 447 43.68 41.04 7.96
C VAL A 447 45.07 41.70 8.01
N GLU A 448 45.87 41.32 9.01
CA GLU A 448 47.32 41.62 8.95
C GLU A 448 47.90 40.98 7.67
N LYS A 449 48.17 41.83 6.69
CA LYS A 449 49.01 41.46 5.58
C LYS A 449 50.42 41.22 6.10
N SER A 450 50.83 39.97 6.23
CA SER A 450 52.23 39.66 6.35
C SER A 450 52.96 40.09 5.08
N ALA A 451 53.79 41.08 5.28
CA ALA A 451 54.73 41.56 4.24
C ALA A 451 55.71 40.44 3.86
N THR A 452 55.64 39.97 2.68
CA THR A 452 56.71 39.23 2.03
C THR A 452 57.32 40.09 0.94
N GLN A 453 58.60 40.22 1.07
CA GLN A 453 59.50 41.05 0.31
C GLN A 453 59.42 40.86 -1.21
N ASP A 454 59.53 42.00 -1.84
CA ASP A 454 59.89 42.22 -3.27
C ASP A 454 61.04 41.36 -3.77
N GLN A 455 60.90 40.77 -4.94
CA GLN A 455 61.96 40.63 -5.93
C GLN A 455 61.40 40.74 -7.36
N PRO A 456 62.17 41.36 -8.31
CA PRO A 456 61.57 42.04 -9.46
C PRO A 456 61.45 41.18 -10.73
N LYS A 457 60.48 41.56 -11.49
CA LYS A 457 60.21 41.42 -12.92
C LYS A 457 61.27 40.80 -13.87
N LYS A 458 60.78 39.78 -14.65
CA LYS A 458 61.15 39.69 -16.06
C LYS A 458 59.97 39.65 -16.97
N LYS A 459 59.78 40.66 -17.81
CA LYS A 459 58.85 40.73 -18.93
C LYS A 459 59.22 39.69 -20.00
N LYS A 460 58.30 38.89 -20.49
CA LYS A 460 58.32 38.34 -21.85
C LYS A 460 56.99 38.57 -22.52
N LYS A 461 57.05 39.38 -23.61
CA LYS A 461 56.02 39.51 -24.63
C LYS A 461 56.03 38.26 -25.51
N HIS A 462 54.82 37.77 -25.89
CA HIS A 462 54.48 37.24 -27.22
C HIS A 462 53.03 36.97 -27.24
N LYS A 463 52.31 37.62 -28.05
CA LYS A 463 51.88 37.60 -29.46
C LYS A 463 50.50 36.89 -29.57
N LYS A 464 49.58 37.73 -30.02
CA LYS A 464 48.23 37.32 -30.55
C LYS A 464 48.40 36.36 -31.72
N THR A 465 47.52 35.38 -31.83
CA THR A 465 46.94 34.98 -33.10
C THR A 465 45.47 34.61 -32.84
N ALA A 466 44.61 35.25 -33.62
CA ALA A 466 43.24 34.91 -33.84
C ALA A 466 43.18 33.78 -34.87
N ASP A 467 42.14 32.94 -34.77
CA ASP A 467 41.35 32.41 -35.89
C ASP A 467 40.27 31.51 -35.32
N THR A 468 39.06 31.94 -35.49
CA THR A 468 38.00 31.53 -36.46
C THR A 468 37.56 30.08 -36.38
N ALA A 469 36.35 29.90 -35.89
CA ALA A 469 35.14 29.62 -36.62
C ALA A 469 34.78 28.14 -36.88
N ALA A 470 33.51 27.93 -36.82
CA ALA A 470 32.65 26.83 -37.36
C ALA A 470 32.63 25.53 -36.51
N GLY A 471 31.52 24.96 -36.10
CA GLY A 471 30.18 24.97 -36.60
C GLY A 471 29.72 23.54 -36.66
N ILE A 472 28.38 23.33 -36.42
CA ILE A 472 27.66 22.09 -36.80
C ILE A 472 27.88 20.89 -35.81
N GLU A 473 26.91 20.33 -35.20
CA GLU A 473 25.47 20.04 -35.23
C GLU A 473 24.92 19.80 -33.79
#